data_502a6905050645b55f24650991725edd
#
_entry.id   502a6905050645b55f24650991725edd
#
_cell.length_a   1.000
_cell.length_b   1.000
_cell.length_c   1.000
_cell.angle_alpha   90.00
_cell.angle_beta   90.00
_cell.angle_gamma   90.00
#
_symmetry.space_group_name_H-M   'P 1'
#
loop_
_entity.id
_entity.type
_entity.pdbx_description
1 polymer ?
#
loop_
_entity_poly.entity_id
_entity_poly.type
_entity_poly.pdbx_seq_one_letter_code
_entity_poly.pdbx_strand_id
1 'polypeptide(L)'
;MHTPERQLRSPRLTQARGWTLTELLISLALMGTLAALALPAYQQQQRQARRSDGQAALQQLQMDQAQWRSLNDRYADSITALGWGHDLSPRGHYRIRIVQADADGYTVEAQALAAQAADRDCNPLRLNWQASASVTLSAGDSTDSDPHQCWRR
;
A
#
# COMPACT_ATOMS: atom_id res chain seq x y z
N MET A 1 16.74 -44.52 71.16
CA MET A 1 16.89 -44.37 69.74
C MET A 1 15.54 -43.94 69.17
N HIS A 2 15.33 -42.62 68.89
CA HIS A 2 14.07 -42.04 68.36
C HIS A 2 14.30 -41.76 66.92
N THR A 3 13.66 -42.45 66.01
CA THR A 3 13.68 -42.18 64.56
C THR A 3 12.59 -41.13 64.28
N PRO A 4 12.91 -40.02 63.64
CA PRO A 4 11.90 -39.04 63.26
C PRO A 4 11.17 -39.51 61.98
N GLU A 5 9.86 -39.66 62.05
CA GLU A 5 8.97 -39.86 60.91
C GLU A 5 8.97 -38.62 60.01
N ARG A 6 9.42 -38.83 58.79
CA ARG A 6 9.36 -37.84 57.71
C ARG A 6 7.93 -37.71 57.21
N GLN A 7 7.23 -36.68 57.60
CA GLN A 7 5.93 -36.32 57.04
C GLN A 7 6.08 -35.92 55.56
N LEU A 8 5.64 -36.80 54.69
CA LEU A 8 5.52 -36.49 53.25
C LEU A 8 4.37 -35.51 53.06
N ARG A 9 4.72 -34.22 52.80
CA ARG A 9 3.75 -33.22 52.37
C ARG A 9 3.26 -33.57 50.97
N SER A 10 2.01 -33.98 50.84
CA SER A 10 1.33 -34.17 49.57
C SER A 10 1.29 -32.87 48.78
N PRO A 11 1.70 -32.85 47.50
CA PRO A 11 1.56 -31.67 46.66
C PRO A 11 0.06 -31.36 46.51
N ARG A 12 -0.34 -30.13 46.85
CA ARG A 12 -1.69 -29.64 46.53
C ARG A 12 -1.83 -29.58 45.04
N LEU A 13 -2.58 -30.46 44.45
CA LEU A 13 -3.00 -30.37 43.05
C LEU A 13 -3.84 -29.07 42.91
N THR A 14 -3.29 -28.07 42.30
CA THR A 14 -4.03 -26.88 41.87
C THR A 14 -5.07 -27.35 40.85
N GLN A 15 -6.32 -27.33 41.27
CA GLN A 15 -7.46 -27.69 40.41
C GLN A 15 -7.49 -26.72 39.22
N ALA A 16 -7.13 -27.19 38.05
CA ALA A 16 -7.24 -26.43 36.81
C ALA A 16 -8.73 -26.13 36.58
N ARG A 17 -9.13 -24.88 36.75
CA ARG A 17 -10.50 -24.44 36.46
C ARG A 17 -10.67 -24.50 34.94
N GLY A 18 -11.53 -25.38 34.47
CA GLY A 18 -11.94 -25.46 33.08
C GLY A 18 -12.75 -24.20 32.69
N TRP A 19 -12.56 -23.72 31.49
CA TRP A 19 -13.33 -22.63 30.92
C TRP A 19 -14.79 -23.03 30.74
N THR A 20 -15.70 -22.13 31.07
CA THR A 20 -17.14 -22.40 30.88
C THR A 20 -17.51 -22.08 29.41
N LEU A 21 -18.54 -22.77 28.90
CA LEU A 21 -19.08 -22.53 27.57
C LEU A 21 -19.49 -21.04 27.37
N THR A 22 -20.09 -20.47 28.43
CA THR A 22 -20.51 -19.04 28.43
C THR A 22 -19.35 -18.09 28.33
N GLU A 23 -18.23 -18.38 28.98
CA GLU A 23 -17.02 -17.57 28.94
C GLU A 23 -16.38 -17.56 27.51
N LEU A 24 -16.39 -18.73 26.84
CA LEU A 24 -15.97 -18.85 25.46
C LEU A 24 -16.89 -18.06 24.52
N LEU A 25 -18.22 -18.14 24.72
CA LEU A 25 -19.18 -17.37 23.90
C LEU A 25 -19.00 -15.85 24.05
N ILE A 26 -18.81 -15.37 25.29
CA ILE A 26 -18.59 -13.96 25.57
C ILE A 26 -17.26 -13.51 24.95
N SER A 27 -16.19 -14.27 25.09
CA SER A 27 -14.89 -13.98 24.52
C SER A 27 -14.95 -13.91 22.99
N LEU A 28 -15.67 -14.85 22.36
CA LEU A 28 -15.85 -14.86 20.91
C LEU A 28 -16.67 -13.66 20.42
N ALA A 29 -17.72 -13.29 21.14
CA ALA A 29 -18.53 -12.10 20.82
C ALA A 29 -17.70 -10.81 20.90
N LEU A 30 -16.88 -10.67 21.96
CA LEU A 30 -15.98 -9.52 22.11
C LEU A 30 -14.94 -9.46 21.00
N MET A 31 -14.29 -10.58 20.65
CA MET A 31 -13.35 -10.66 19.54
C MET A 31 -14.01 -10.29 18.21
N GLY A 32 -15.22 -10.78 17.96
CA GLY A 32 -15.99 -10.48 16.76
C GLY A 32 -16.29 -8.99 16.60
N THR A 33 -16.73 -8.34 17.68
CA THR A 33 -17.01 -6.89 17.67
C THR A 33 -15.75 -6.06 17.46
N LEU A 34 -14.64 -6.39 18.11
CA LEU A 34 -13.36 -5.70 17.91
C LEU A 34 -12.82 -5.88 16.49
N ALA A 35 -12.90 -7.10 15.95
CA ALA A 35 -12.49 -7.38 14.57
C ALA A 35 -13.31 -6.61 13.55
N ALA A 36 -14.63 -6.48 13.75
CA ALA A 36 -15.51 -5.74 12.86
C ALA A 36 -15.13 -4.23 12.74
N LEU A 37 -14.63 -3.64 13.81
CA LEU A 37 -14.18 -2.25 13.83
C LEU A 37 -12.75 -2.10 13.32
N ALA A 38 -11.87 -3.07 13.58
CA ALA A 38 -10.45 -3.00 13.21
C ALA A 38 -10.20 -3.29 11.72
N LEU A 39 -10.97 -4.17 11.10
CA LEU A 39 -10.78 -4.58 9.71
C LEU A 39 -10.83 -3.44 8.69
N PRO A 40 -11.84 -2.54 8.69
CA PRO A 40 -11.90 -1.45 7.72
C PRO A 40 -10.73 -0.47 7.88
N ALA A 41 -10.33 -0.16 9.10
CA ALA A 41 -9.19 0.72 9.37
C ALA A 41 -7.87 0.10 8.86
N TYR A 42 -7.67 -1.19 9.08
CA TYR A 42 -6.51 -1.92 8.58
C TYR A 42 -6.45 -1.95 7.05
N GLN A 43 -7.58 -2.17 6.37
CA GLN A 43 -7.65 -2.14 4.91
C GLN A 43 -7.30 -0.76 4.34
N GLN A 44 -7.78 0.31 4.96
CA GLN A 44 -7.45 1.67 4.58
C GLN A 44 -5.95 1.94 4.73
N GLN A 45 -5.36 1.54 5.85
CA GLN A 45 -3.92 1.67 6.08
C GLN A 45 -3.10 0.89 5.03
N GLN A 46 -3.53 -0.30 4.66
CA GLN A 46 -2.88 -1.08 3.60
C GLN A 46 -2.95 -0.38 2.24
N ARG A 47 -4.12 0.19 1.87
CA ARG A 47 -4.25 0.95 0.62
C ARG A 47 -3.30 2.13 0.59
N GLN A 48 -3.21 2.89 1.67
CA GLN A 48 -2.24 4.00 1.78
C GLN A 48 -0.79 3.53 1.64
N ALA A 49 -0.41 2.43 2.30
CA ALA A 49 0.93 1.87 2.19
C ALA A 49 1.26 1.39 0.76
N ARG A 50 0.28 0.86 0.03
CA ARG A 50 0.46 0.42 -1.37
C ARG A 50 0.59 1.58 -2.36
N ARG A 51 0.11 2.79 -2.05
CA ARG A 51 0.32 3.97 -2.90
C ARG A 51 1.79 4.25 -3.14
N SER A 52 2.66 3.96 -2.17
CA SER A 52 4.12 4.12 -2.34
C SER A 52 4.70 3.31 -3.49
N ASP A 53 4.09 2.17 -3.85
CA ASP A 53 4.50 1.35 -4.98
C ASP A 53 4.24 2.05 -6.33
N GLY A 54 3.05 2.64 -6.51
CA GLY A 54 2.73 3.43 -7.69
C GLY A 54 3.56 4.71 -7.78
N GLN A 55 3.75 5.41 -6.66
CA GLN A 55 4.58 6.61 -6.58
C GLN A 55 6.03 6.33 -6.96
N ALA A 56 6.61 5.25 -6.43
CA ALA A 56 7.98 4.84 -6.75
C ALA A 56 8.14 4.51 -8.24
N ALA A 57 7.15 3.81 -8.83
CA ALA A 57 7.16 3.50 -10.25
C ALA A 57 7.08 4.77 -11.12
N LEU A 58 6.24 5.75 -10.76
CA LEU A 58 6.16 7.03 -11.49
C LEU A 58 7.44 7.86 -11.35
N GLN A 59 8.08 7.85 -10.18
CA GLN A 59 9.37 8.51 -9.97
C GLN A 59 10.49 7.84 -10.78
N GLN A 60 10.51 6.51 -10.85
CA GLN A 60 11.46 5.79 -11.70
C GLN A 60 11.25 6.16 -13.17
N LEU A 61 10.01 6.15 -13.64
CA LEU A 61 9.68 6.53 -15.01
C LEU A 61 10.08 7.99 -15.32
N GLN A 62 9.95 8.90 -14.34
CA GLN A 62 10.43 10.27 -14.47
C GLN A 62 11.96 10.34 -14.71
N MET A 63 12.73 9.53 -13.99
CA MET A 63 14.19 9.44 -14.19
C MET A 63 14.52 8.86 -15.57
N ASP A 64 13.82 7.81 -15.99
CA ASP A 64 14.03 7.18 -17.29
C ASP A 64 13.65 8.12 -18.44
N GLN A 65 12.60 8.92 -18.29
CA GLN A 65 12.22 9.98 -19.23
C GLN A 65 13.30 11.07 -19.32
N ALA A 66 13.89 11.48 -18.20
CA ALA A 66 14.98 12.46 -18.21
C ALA A 66 16.23 11.91 -18.92
N GLN A 67 16.57 10.64 -18.71
CA GLN A 67 17.65 9.96 -19.41
C GLN A 67 17.36 9.84 -20.90
N TRP A 68 16.16 9.43 -21.28
CA TRP A 68 15.74 9.35 -22.69
C TRP A 68 15.83 10.71 -23.39
N ARG A 69 15.33 11.75 -22.73
CA ARG A 69 15.34 13.13 -23.27
C ARG A 69 16.75 13.69 -23.51
N SER A 70 17.74 13.22 -22.76
CA SER A 70 19.14 13.63 -22.98
C SER A 70 19.73 13.13 -24.32
N LEU A 71 19.12 12.11 -24.91
CA LEU A 71 19.55 11.48 -26.16
C LEU A 71 18.56 11.69 -27.32
N ASN A 72 17.40 12.28 -27.06
CA ASN A 72 16.32 12.44 -28.04
C ASN A 72 15.69 13.82 -27.97
N ASP A 73 15.13 14.29 -29.07
CA ASP A 73 14.51 15.61 -29.16
C ASP A 73 13.12 15.71 -28.51
N ARG A 74 12.58 14.58 -28.05
CA ARG A 74 11.27 14.47 -27.40
C ARG A 74 11.27 13.40 -26.32
N TYR A 75 10.28 13.46 -25.43
CA TYR A 75 10.04 12.42 -24.43
C TYR A 75 9.53 11.14 -25.08
N ALA A 76 9.79 9.99 -24.45
CA ALA A 76 9.30 8.69 -24.89
C ALA A 76 7.77 8.61 -24.73
N ASP A 77 7.09 8.13 -25.76
CA ASP A 77 5.64 7.92 -25.78
C ASP A 77 5.20 6.52 -25.32
N SER A 78 6.16 5.63 -25.10
CA SER A 78 5.92 4.28 -24.63
C SER A 78 6.91 3.84 -23.56
N ILE A 79 6.46 3.03 -22.62
CA ILE A 79 7.31 2.48 -21.55
C ILE A 79 8.33 1.47 -22.08
N THR A 80 8.02 0.82 -23.21
CA THR A 80 8.93 -0.11 -23.88
C THR A 80 10.14 0.63 -24.48
N ALA A 81 9.95 1.86 -25.00
CA ALA A 81 11.05 2.68 -25.46
C ALA A 81 12.02 3.01 -24.32
N LEU A 82 11.52 3.15 -23.09
CA LEU A 82 12.32 3.36 -21.89
C LEU A 82 12.99 2.08 -21.35
N GLY A 83 12.84 0.95 -22.05
CA GLY A 83 13.42 -0.33 -21.65
C GLY A 83 12.63 -1.13 -20.61
N TRP A 84 11.40 -0.73 -20.32
CA TRP A 84 10.55 -1.48 -19.40
C TRP A 84 10.02 -2.76 -20.08
N GLY A 85 10.26 -3.91 -19.46
CA GLY A 85 9.80 -5.19 -19.95
C GLY A 85 8.31 -5.47 -19.68
N HIS A 86 7.69 -4.71 -18.79
CA HIS A 86 6.28 -4.81 -18.40
C HIS A 86 5.75 -3.46 -17.89
N ASP A 87 4.44 -3.33 -17.85
CA ASP A 87 3.71 -2.13 -17.45
C ASP A 87 3.30 -2.12 -15.97
N LEU A 88 3.88 -2.97 -15.14
CA LEU A 88 3.53 -3.10 -13.72
C LEU A 88 4.54 -2.38 -12.81
N SER A 89 4.02 -1.81 -11.72
CA SER A 89 4.84 -1.33 -10.61
C SER A 89 5.64 -2.47 -9.96
N PRO A 90 6.73 -2.21 -9.22
CA PRO A 90 7.61 -3.25 -8.67
C PRO A 90 6.91 -4.32 -7.83
N ARG A 91 5.82 -3.96 -7.13
CA ARG A 91 5.00 -4.90 -6.34
C ARG A 91 3.72 -5.35 -7.04
N GLY A 92 3.48 -4.89 -8.27
CA GLY A 92 2.31 -5.25 -9.08
C GLY A 92 0.99 -4.66 -8.63
N HIS A 93 0.99 -3.64 -7.78
CA HIS A 93 -0.25 -3.00 -7.33
C HIS A 93 -0.80 -1.99 -8.32
N TYR A 94 0.02 -1.53 -9.26
CA TYR A 94 -0.34 -0.51 -10.23
C TYR A 94 0.12 -0.91 -11.64
N ARG A 95 -0.69 -0.51 -12.63
CA ARG A 95 -0.31 -0.50 -14.04
C ARG A 95 0.17 0.90 -14.40
N ILE A 96 1.35 1.00 -15.02
CA ILE A 96 2.01 2.24 -15.38
C ILE A 96 1.81 2.48 -16.86
N ARG A 97 1.46 3.71 -17.23
CA ARG A 97 1.33 4.11 -18.63
C ARG A 97 1.77 5.54 -18.86
N ILE A 98 2.27 5.81 -20.04
CA ILE A 98 2.46 7.17 -20.56
C ILE A 98 1.16 7.54 -21.27
N VAL A 99 0.51 8.61 -20.84
CA VAL A 99 -0.77 9.08 -21.39
C VAL A 99 -0.52 10.00 -22.57
N GLN A 100 0.50 10.86 -22.43
CA GLN A 100 0.91 11.83 -23.43
C GLN A 100 2.41 12.09 -23.28
N ALA A 101 3.12 12.27 -24.39
CA ALA A 101 4.50 12.74 -24.42
C ALA A 101 4.79 13.47 -25.72
N ASP A 102 5.51 14.58 -25.62
CA ASP A 102 5.94 15.42 -26.74
C ASP A 102 7.35 15.98 -26.50
N ALA A 103 7.73 17.07 -27.16
CA ALA A 103 9.02 17.72 -26.98
C ALA A 103 9.09 18.55 -25.67
N ASP A 104 7.95 19.03 -25.21
CA ASP A 104 7.85 20.00 -24.11
C ASP A 104 7.44 19.37 -22.77
N GLY A 105 6.88 18.15 -22.81
CA GLY A 105 6.43 17.50 -21.58
C GLY A 105 5.86 16.09 -21.75
N TYR A 106 5.41 15.53 -20.64
CA TYR A 106 4.73 14.22 -20.61
C TYR A 106 3.79 14.11 -19.40
N THR A 107 2.81 13.25 -19.57
CA THR A 107 1.89 12.83 -18.49
C THR A 107 1.96 11.33 -18.34
N VAL A 108 2.15 10.87 -17.11
CA VAL A 108 2.22 9.47 -16.76
C VAL A 108 1.21 9.13 -15.66
N GLU A 109 0.67 7.93 -15.71
CA GLU A 109 -0.32 7.45 -14.76
C GLU A 109 0.07 6.09 -14.18
N ALA A 110 -0.26 5.92 -12.90
CA ALA A 110 -0.27 4.64 -12.21
C ALA A 110 -1.72 4.28 -11.85
N GLN A 111 -2.30 3.35 -12.60
CA GLN A 111 -3.65 2.86 -12.37
C GLN A 111 -3.65 1.69 -11.41
N ALA A 112 -4.39 1.80 -10.32
CA ALA A 112 -4.48 0.76 -9.30
C ALA A 112 -5.13 -0.53 -9.84
N LEU A 113 -4.61 -1.67 -9.42
CA LEU A 113 -5.06 -3.00 -9.82
C LEU A 113 -5.65 -3.78 -8.62
N ALA A 114 -6.51 -4.74 -8.92
CA ALA A 114 -7.09 -5.69 -7.96
C ALA A 114 -7.64 -4.99 -6.70
N ALA A 115 -7.24 -5.43 -5.51
CA ALA A 115 -7.71 -4.84 -4.25
C ALA A 115 -7.32 -3.36 -4.06
N GLN A 116 -6.27 -2.88 -4.74
CA GLN A 116 -5.88 -1.48 -4.70
C GLN A 116 -6.85 -0.58 -5.48
N ALA A 117 -7.57 -1.10 -6.47
CA ALA A 117 -8.58 -0.36 -7.22
C ALA A 117 -9.75 0.16 -6.35
N ALA A 118 -9.91 -0.38 -5.12
CA ALA A 118 -10.87 0.14 -4.14
C ALA A 118 -10.46 1.50 -3.54
N ASP A 119 -9.24 1.97 -3.80
CA ASP A 119 -8.74 3.30 -3.41
C ASP A 119 -9.13 4.37 -4.44
N ARG A 120 -10.45 4.56 -4.61
CA ARG A 120 -11.04 5.35 -5.71
C ARG A 120 -10.57 6.80 -5.74
N ASP A 121 -10.46 7.44 -4.57
CA ASP A 121 -10.08 8.85 -4.46
C ASP A 121 -8.65 9.10 -4.93
N CYS A 122 -7.79 8.07 -4.90
CA CYS A 122 -6.38 8.14 -5.28
C CYS A 122 -6.04 7.25 -6.49
N ASN A 123 -7.00 6.96 -7.34
CA ASN A 123 -6.81 6.13 -8.52
C ASN A 123 -7.42 6.78 -9.78
N PRO A 124 -6.60 7.04 -10.82
CA PRO A 124 -5.15 6.82 -10.91
C PRO A 124 -4.31 7.88 -10.17
N LEU A 125 -3.04 7.56 -9.88
CA LEU A 125 -2.03 8.55 -9.52
C LEU A 125 -1.44 9.11 -10.81
N ARG A 126 -1.31 10.44 -10.93
CA ARG A 126 -0.77 11.12 -12.11
C ARG A 126 0.43 11.98 -11.76
N LEU A 127 1.40 11.98 -12.65
CA LEU A 127 2.52 12.91 -12.66
C LEU A 127 2.55 13.57 -14.03
N ASN A 128 2.43 14.89 -14.05
CA ASN A 128 2.61 15.71 -15.24
C ASN A 128 3.89 16.50 -15.09
N TRP A 129 4.74 16.42 -16.10
CA TRP A 129 5.97 17.20 -16.21
C TRP A 129 5.92 18.07 -17.47
N GLN A 130 6.30 19.35 -17.35
CA GLN A 130 6.40 20.28 -18.45
C GLN A 130 7.66 21.14 -18.30
N ALA A 131 8.35 21.40 -19.42
CA ALA A 131 9.58 22.19 -19.43
C ALA A 131 9.40 23.63 -18.92
N SER A 132 8.19 24.19 -19.11
CA SER A 132 7.82 25.55 -18.71
C SER A 132 7.27 25.64 -17.27
N ALA A 133 7.04 24.52 -16.61
CA ALA A 133 6.38 24.47 -15.31
C ALA A 133 7.04 23.42 -14.39
N SER A 134 6.73 23.49 -13.10
CA SER A 134 7.13 22.45 -12.15
C SER A 134 6.31 21.18 -12.34
N VAL A 135 6.79 20.05 -11.76
CA VAL A 135 6.05 18.81 -11.70
C VAL A 135 4.72 19.02 -11.02
N THR A 136 3.63 18.63 -11.67
CA THR A 136 2.29 18.62 -11.09
C THR A 136 1.89 17.18 -10.77
N LEU A 137 1.46 16.97 -9.53
CA LEU A 137 0.98 15.69 -9.04
C LEU A 137 -0.54 15.78 -8.83
N SER A 138 -1.28 14.80 -9.30
CA SER A 138 -2.73 14.71 -9.11
C SER A 138 -3.17 13.26 -8.89
N ALA A 139 -4.42 13.05 -8.53
CA ALA A 139 -4.98 11.71 -8.34
C ALA A 139 -6.50 11.69 -8.55
N GLY A 140 -7.05 10.51 -8.83
CA GLY A 140 -8.47 10.32 -9.05
C GLY A 140 -8.94 10.87 -10.40
N ASP A 141 -10.25 11.11 -10.51
CA ASP A 141 -10.87 11.58 -11.75
C ASP A 141 -10.61 13.07 -12.03
N SER A 142 -10.20 13.84 -11.02
CA SER A 142 -9.88 15.25 -11.14
C SER A 142 -8.38 15.48 -11.34
N THR A 143 -8.03 16.24 -12.37
CA THR A 143 -6.65 16.73 -12.57
C THR A 143 -6.26 17.80 -11.56
N ASP A 144 -7.24 18.33 -10.84
CA ASP A 144 -7.10 19.42 -9.85
C ASP A 144 -7.31 18.92 -8.40
N SER A 145 -7.15 17.61 -8.17
CA SER A 145 -7.24 17.02 -6.83
C SER A 145 -6.08 17.47 -5.96
N ASP A 146 -6.34 17.67 -4.65
CA ASP A 146 -5.28 17.98 -3.70
C ASP A 146 -4.24 16.85 -3.65
N PRO A 147 -3.00 17.10 -4.09
CA PRO A 147 -1.96 16.08 -4.11
C PRO A 147 -1.59 15.61 -2.71
N HIS A 148 -1.78 16.44 -1.66
CA HIS A 148 -1.41 16.09 -0.29
C HIS A 148 -2.19 14.90 0.27
N GLN A 149 -3.39 14.66 -0.21
CA GLN A 149 -4.20 13.51 0.24
C GLN A 149 -3.66 12.16 -0.28
N CYS A 150 -3.18 12.14 -1.50
CA CYS A 150 -2.78 10.91 -2.21
C CYS A 150 -1.27 10.73 -2.36
N TRP A 151 -0.52 11.84 -2.31
CA TRP A 151 0.93 11.92 -2.54
C TRP A 151 1.69 12.26 -1.24
N ARG A 152 1.32 11.66 -0.12
CA ARG A 152 2.07 11.86 1.13
C ARG A 152 3.50 11.34 0.98
N ARG A 153 4.44 12.21 1.37
CA ARG A 153 5.84 11.85 1.62
C ARG A 153 5.98 11.20 2.98
#